data_05727b7d3c28114f4a320dc0e1fdbea4
#
_entry.id   05727b7d3c28114f4a320dc0e1fdbea4
#
_cell.length_a   1.000
_cell.length_b   1.000
_cell.length_c   1.000
_cell.angle_alpha   90.00
_cell.angle_beta   90.00
_cell.angle_gamma   90.00
#
_symmetry.space_group_name_H-M   'P 1'
#
loop_
_entity.id
_entity.type
_entity.pdbx_description
1 polymer ?
#
loop_
_entity_poly.entity_id
_entity_poly.type
_entity_poly.pdbx_seq_one_letter_code
_entity_poly.pdbx_strand_id
1 'polypeptide(L)'
;SHALQRITGAIKNPFGTVVGFNKAKMHGRFQNAYNFAEMLIDLDLFLNIDLHIMDGIVAMEGNGPRNGDPTQMNTILVSKDPVALDAVYCKMFDLEPTRLPTLLYGQKYGLGSYENIEIIGEDVLSFLNKDFDIPRDAVKQTERSKFDLLNKYVLRKPFIVKDVCQKCGICVEVCPLEEKALSFKNNDKTIPPLYDYNKCIRCYCCQEMCPYKAIKTKTPVIGRIVYGLKLFK
;
A
#
# COMPACT_ATOMS: atom_id res chain seq x y z
N SER A 1 -0.60 -6.22 -5.03
CA SER A 1 -1.01 -5.71 -3.70
C SER A 1 -0.02 -4.70 -3.14
N HIS A 2 -0.48 -3.83 -2.23
CA HIS A 2 0.36 -2.82 -1.56
C HIS A 2 -0.12 -2.55 -0.13
N ALA A 3 0.80 -2.55 0.84
CA ALA A 3 0.44 -2.44 2.26
C ALA A 3 -0.27 -1.12 2.61
N LEU A 4 0.13 0.03 2.00
CA LEU A 4 -0.43 1.36 2.28
C LEU A 4 -1.62 1.70 1.35
N GLN A 5 -1.49 1.48 0.04
CA GLN A 5 -2.46 1.90 -0.99
C GLN A 5 -3.35 0.76 -1.51
N ARG A 6 -3.25 -0.44 -0.97
CA ARG A 6 -3.93 -1.67 -1.38
C ARG A 6 -3.43 -2.21 -2.71
N ILE A 7 -3.43 -1.42 -3.76
CA ILE A 7 -2.99 -1.81 -5.10
C ILE A 7 -1.79 -0.99 -5.58
N THR A 8 -1.07 -1.53 -6.53
CA THR A 8 -0.15 -0.81 -7.41
C THR A 8 -0.60 -1.12 -8.82
N GLY A 9 -1.29 -0.19 -9.41
CA GLY A 9 -1.75 -0.22 -10.78
C GLY A 9 -1.19 0.98 -11.55
N ALA A 10 -2.03 1.70 -12.30
CA ALA A 10 -1.61 2.87 -13.07
C ALA A 10 -1.20 4.03 -12.17
N ILE A 11 -2.07 4.49 -11.25
CA ILE A 11 -1.84 5.71 -10.44
C ILE A 11 -0.58 5.63 -9.58
N LYS A 12 -0.28 4.48 -8.98
CA LYS A 12 0.91 4.36 -8.12
C LYS A 12 2.20 4.08 -8.89
N ASN A 13 2.13 3.61 -10.11
CA ASN A 13 3.30 3.22 -10.90
C ASN A 13 4.25 4.40 -11.16
N PRO A 14 3.78 5.61 -11.56
CA PRO A 14 4.61 6.80 -11.78
C PRO A 14 5.43 7.25 -10.57
N PHE A 15 5.08 6.83 -9.35
CA PHE A 15 5.94 7.02 -8.19
C PHE A 15 7.34 6.38 -8.37
N GLY A 16 7.48 5.49 -9.35
CA GLY A 16 8.76 4.95 -9.82
C GLY A 16 9.74 6.01 -10.32
N THR A 17 9.26 7.12 -10.86
CA THR A 17 10.06 8.23 -11.39
C THR A 17 10.72 9.09 -10.32
N VAL A 18 10.24 9.01 -9.07
CA VAL A 18 10.83 9.73 -7.94
C VAL A 18 12.22 9.18 -7.64
N VAL A 19 13.25 10.06 -7.73
CA VAL A 19 14.66 9.69 -7.72
C VAL A 19 15.15 9.24 -6.34
N GLY A 20 15.80 8.08 -6.28
CA GLY A 20 16.63 7.62 -5.17
C GLY A 20 15.94 7.59 -3.80
N PHE A 21 16.62 8.11 -2.79
CA PHE A 21 16.14 8.14 -1.39
C PHE A 21 14.94 9.08 -1.16
N ASN A 22 14.56 9.91 -2.13
CA ASN A 22 13.39 10.77 -1.99
C ASN A 22 12.09 9.97 -1.84
N LYS A 23 12.00 8.74 -2.38
CA LYS A 23 10.86 7.84 -2.13
C LYS A 23 10.60 7.62 -0.65
N ALA A 24 11.65 7.31 0.12
CA ALA A 24 11.52 7.12 1.56
C ALA A 24 11.15 8.42 2.29
N LYS A 25 11.72 9.57 1.87
CA LYS A 25 11.37 10.88 2.41
C LYS A 25 9.91 11.25 2.15
N MET A 26 9.35 10.90 0.98
CA MET A 26 7.94 11.13 0.67
C MET A 26 7.01 10.34 1.62
N HIS A 27 7.34 9.10 1.98
CA HIS A 27 6.61 8.37 3.02
C HIS A 27 6.69 9.03 4.40
N GLY A 28 7.81 9.67 4.74
CA GLY A 28 7.97 10.46 5.96
C GLY A 28 7.14 11.75 5.95
N ARG A 29 7.04 12.41 4.79
CA ARG A 29 6.29 13.64 4.59
C ARG A 29 4.78 13.40 4.51
N PHE A 30 4.35 12.39 3.75
CA PHE A 30 2.96 12.00 3.53
C PHE A 30 2.64 10.73 4.32
N GLN A 31 2.44 10.87 5.64
CA GLN A 31 2.45 9.77 6.60
C GLN A 31 1.20 8.88 6.57
N ASN A 32 0.07 9.39 6.08
CA ASN A 32 -1.16 8.61 5.98
C ASN A 32 -1.50 8.28 4.52
N ALA A 33 -2.35 7.27 4.32
CA ALA A 33 -2.69 6.77 2.99
C ALA A 33 -3.39 7.81 2.12
N TYR A 34 -4.17 8.72 2.70
CA TYR A 34 -4.88 9.77 1.97
C TYR A 34 -3.94 10.86 1.49
N ASN A 35 -3.08 11.41 2.36
CA ASN A 35 -2.09 12.40 1.96
C ASN A 35 -1.10 11.82 0.95
N PHE A 36 -0.77 10.53 1.10
CA PHE A 36 0.09 9.84 0.14
C PHE A 36 -0.60 9.66 -1.21
N ALA A 37 -1.91 9.35 -1.22
CA ALA A 37 -2.71 9.26 -2.44
C ALA A 37 -2.77 10.63 -3.14
N GLU A 38 -3.03 11.70 -2.41
CA GLU A 38 -3.05 13.06 -2.94
C GLU A 38 -1.73 13.42 -3.64
N MET A 39 -0.60 13.13 -3.01
CA MET A 39 0.73 13.31 -3.62
C MET A 39 0.92 12.47 -4.89
N LEU A 40 0.36 11.25 -4.94
CA LEU A 40 0.41 10.43 -6.17
C LEU A 40 -0.41 11.07 -7.29
N ILE A 41 -1.58 11.61 -6.99
CA ILE A 41 -2.42 12.30 -7.98
C ILE A 41 -1.71 13.55 -8.50
N ASP A 42 -1.11 14.36 -7.63
CA ASP A 42 -0.31 15.53 -8.03
C ASP A 42 0.83 15.13 -8.97
N LEU A 43 1.49 14.00 -8.69
CA LEU A 43 2.57 13.49 -9.53
C LEU A 43 2.06 13.04 -10.91
N ASP A 44 0.93 12.33 -10.97
CA ASP A 44 0.33 11.89 -12.23
C ASP A 44 -0.12 13.07 -13.09
N LEU A 45 -0.79 14.07 -12.48
CA LEU A 45 -1.18 15.31 -13.16
C LEU A 45 0.04 16.09 -13.68
N PHE A 46 1.13 16.14 -12.90
CA PHE A 46 2.37 16.81 -13.32
C PHE A 46 3.04 16.09 -14.48
N LEU A 47 3.07 14.75 -14.47
CA LEU A 47 3.71 13.95 -15.54
C LEU A 47 2.88 13.93 -16.81
N ASN A 48 1.57 14.13 -16.73
CA ASN A 48 0.63 14.14 -17.86
C ASN A 48 0.82 12.96 -18.82
N ILE A 49 0.68 11.74 -18.28
CA ILE A 49 0.98 10.49 -19.00
C ILE A 49 -0.13 10.19 -20.01
N ASP A 50 0.23 10.02 -21.28
CA ASP A 50 -0.71 9.79 -22.39
C ASP A 50 -1.36 8.40 -22.39
N LEU A 51 -0.65 7.38 -21.86
CA LEU A 51 -1.09 5.99 -21.90
C LEU A 51 -0.55 5.21 -20.70
N HIS A 52 -1.44 4.49 -20.05
CA HIS A 52 -1.11 3.56 -18.97
C HIS A 52 -1.30 2.12 -19.43
N ILE A 53 -0.27 1.30 -19.22
CA ILE A 53 -0.29 -0.13 -19.53
C ILE A 53 0.04 -0.87 -18.24
N MET A 54 -0.87 -1.73 -17.80
CA MET A 54 -0.68 -2.57 -16.63
C MET A 54 -0.49 -4.03 -17.05
N ASP A 55 0.68 -4.56 -16.78
CA ASP A 55 0.94 -5.99 -16.86
C ASP A 55 0.37 -6.69 -15.61
N GLY A 56 -0.68 -7.45 -15.82
CA GLY A 56 -1.34 -8.28 -14.84
C GLY A 56 -1.28 -9.77 -15.22
N ILE A 57 -0.33 -10.21 -16.07
CA ILE A 57 -0.18 -11.63 -16.40
C ILE A 57 0.09 -12.42 -15.14
N VAL A 58 1.06 -11.97 -14.33
CA VAL A 58 1.32 -12.48 -12.99
C VAL A 58 1.18 -11.33 -12.00
N ALA A 59 0.09 -11.32 -11.26
CA ALA A 59 -0.13 -10.35 -10.19
C ALA A 59 0.58 -10.80 -8.90
N MET A 60 0.72 -9.88 -7.96
CA MET A 60 1.25 -10.17 -6.63
C MET A 60 0.18 -9.94 -5.58
N GLU A 61 -0.12 -10.94 -4.79
CA GLU A 61 -1.06 -10.86 -3.67
C GLU A 61 -0.38 -10.85 -2.30
N GLY A 62 -1.14 -10.67 -1.22
CA GLY A 62 -0.66 -10.74 0.16
C GLY A 62 0.27 -9.61 0.56
N ASN A 63 1.51 -9.92 0.93
CA ASN A 63 2.47 -9.01 1.55
C ASN A 63 3.25 -8.14 0.54
N GLY A 64 2.58 -7.65 -0.52
CA GLY A 64 3.18 -6.73 -1.50
C GLY A 64 3.65 -5.40 -0.89
N PRO A 65 4.45 -4.61 -1.63
CA PRO A 65 4.71 -4.71 -3.08
C PRO A 65 5.92 -5.57 -3.48
N ARG A 66 6.71 -6.11 -2.56
CA ARG A 66 7.91 -6.92 -2.89
C ARG A 66 7.88 -8.33 -2.31
N ASN A 67 7.12 -8.54 -1.27
CA ASN A 67 7.16 -9.75 -0.45
C ASN A 67 5.82 -10.51 -0.49
N GLY A 68 5.00 -10.27 -1.49
CA GLY A 68 3.78 -11.01 -1.74
C GLY A 68 4.04 -12.28 -2.54
N ASP A 69 2.98 -13.04 -2.75
CA ASP A 69 3.00 -14.29 -3.48
C ASP A 69 2.51 -14.06 -4.93
N PRO A 70 3.09 -14.73 -5.94
CA PRO A 70 2.66 -14.58 -7.32
C PRO A 70 1.34 -15.31 -7.54
N THR A 71 0.43 -14.65 -8.26
CA THR A 71 -0.89 -15.21 -8.63
C THR A 71 -1.15 -14.96 -10.10
N GLN A 72 -1.46 -16.01 -10.85
CA GLN A 72 -1.71 -15.94 -12.28
C GLN A 72 -3.05 -15.26 -12.54
N MET A 73 -3.04 -14.15 -13.27
CA MET A 73 -4.25 -13.40 -13.65
C MET A 73 -4.45 -13.32 -15.16
N ASN A 74 -3.39 -13.55 -15.97
CA ASN A 74 -3.42 -13.61 -17.45
C ASN A 74 -4.07 -12.38 -18.10
N THR A 75 -3.85 -11.19 -17.56
CA THR A 75 -4.49 -9.97 -18.06
C THR A 75 -3.50 -8.86 -18.35
N ILE A 76 -3.83 -8.04 -19.34
CA ILE A 76 -3.18 -6.76 -19.62
C ILE A 76 -4.29 -5.72 -19.72
N LEU A 77 -4.15 -4.62 -18.97
CA LEU A 77 -5.06 -3.49 -19.05
C LEU A 77 -4.37 -2.28 -19.67
N VAL A 78 -5.08 -1.59 -20.54
CA VAL A 78 -4.57 -0.38 -21.21
C VAL A 78 -5.63 0.71 -21.14
N SER A 79 -5.25 1.92 -20.74
CA SER A 79 -6.15 3.07 -20.69
C SER A 79 -5.38 4.39 -20.76
N LYS A 80 -6.01 5.43 -21.29
CA LYS A 80 -5.55 6.81 -21.11
C LYS A 80 -5.93 7.37 -19.75
N ASP A 81 -6.97 6.81 -19.13
CA ASP A 81 -7.46 7.18 -17.80
C ASP A 81 -6.92 6.19 -16.75
N PRO A 82 -5.97 6.62 -15.87
CA PRO A 82 -5.39 5.76 -14.86
C PRO A 82 -6.38 5.40 -13.74
N VAL A 83 -7.38 6.25 -13.50
CA VAL A 83 -8.43 6.00 -12.51
C VAL A 83 -9.36 4.89 -13.00
N ALA A 84 -9.77 4.96 -14.28
CA ALA A 84 -10.57 3.91 -14.91
C ALA A 84 -9.83 2.57 -14.93
N LEU A 85 -8.53 2.57 -15.28
CA LEU A 85 -7.72 1.36 -15.29
C LEU A 85 -7.66 0.71 -13.90
N ASP A 86 -7.31 1.48 -12.87
CA ASP A 86 -7.22 0.97 -11.50
C ASP A 86 -8.59 0.54 -10.94
N ALA A 87 -9.69 1.19 -11.36
CA ALA A 87 -11.04 0.79 -10.99
C ALA A 87 -11.45 -0.56 -11.60
N VAL A 88 -11.12 -0.79 -12.88
CA VAL A 88 -11.32 -2.10 -13.53
C VAL A 88 -10.50 -3.17 -12.84
N TYR A 89 -9.25 -2.87 -12.52
CA TYR A 89 -8.37 -3.77 -11.76
C TYR A 89 -8.96 -4.14 -10.39
N CYS A 90 -9.55 -3.17 -9.68
CA CYS A 90 -10.25 -3.44 -8.42
C CYS A 90 -11.40 -4.42 -8.58
N LYS A 91 -12.20 -4.30 -9.64
CA LYS A 91 -13.34 -5.21 -9.92
C LYS A 91 -12.89 -6.66 -10.07
N MET A 92 -11.70 -6.90 -10.60
CA MET A 92 -11.14 -8.26 -10.75
C MET A 92 -10.88 -8.96 -9.41
N PHE A 93 -10.82 -8.22 -8.31
CA PHE A 93 -10.57 -8.76 -6.95
C PHE A 93 -11.75 -8.55 -6.00
N ASP A 94 -12.92 -8.20 -6.49
CA ASP A 94 -14.08 -7.85 -5.65
C ASP A 94 -13.73 -6.74 -4.64
N LEU A 95 -12.93 -5.76 -5.09
CA LEU A 95 -12.51 -4.62 -4.31
C LEU A 95 -13.28 -3.37 -4.78
N GLU A 96 -14.02 -2.76 -3.87
CA GLU A 96 -14.79 -1.57 -4.17
C GLU A 96 -13.89 -0.35 -4.44
N PRO A 97 -13.93 0.28 -5.62
CA PRO A 97 -13.08 1.43 -5.98
C PRO A 97 -13.16 2.59 -4.98
N THR A 98 -14.35 2.87 -4.45
CA THR A 98 -14.58 3.97 -3.49
C THR A 98 -13.89 3.76 -2.14
N ARG A 99 -13.31 2.57 -1.88
CA ARG A 99 -12.55 2.28 -0.67
C ARG A 99 -11.08 2.67 -0.78
N LEU A 100 -10.61 3.07 -1.96
CA LEU A 100 -9.23 3.43 -2.22
C LEU A 100 -9.05 4.95 -2.31
N PRO A 101 -8.18 5.54 -1.48
CA PRO A 101 -7.93 6.99 -1.52
C PRO A 101 -7.41 7.48 -2.88
N THR A 102 -6.63 6.65 -3.60
CA THR A 102 -6.12 6.99 -4.94
C THR A 102 -7.25 7.17 -5.95
N LEU A 103 -8.26 6.31 -5.93
CA LEU A 103 -9.39 6.41 -6.86
C LEU A 103 -10.32 7.58 -6.47
N LEU A 104 -10.62 7.74 -5.18
CA LEU A 104 -11.41 8.86 -4.68
C LEU A 104 -10.80 10.21 -5.07
N TYR A 105 -9.50 10.38 -4.83
CA TYR A 105 -8.81 11.63 -5.13
C TYR A 105 -8.51 11.79 -6.62
N GLY A 106 -8.26 10.70 -7.35
CA GLY A 106 -8.13 10.72 -8.80
C GLY A 106 -9.36 11.32 -9.47
N GLN A 107 -10.56 10.88 -9.09
CA GLN A 107 -11.81 11.45 -9.61
C GLN A 107 -12.03 12.87 -9.08
N LYS A 108 -11.82 13.12 -7.79
CA LYS A 108 -12.02 14.44 -7.17
C LYS A 108 -11.17 15.53 -7.82
N TYR A 109 -9.93 15.24 -8.18
CA TYR A 109 -8.98 16.21 -8.74
C TYR A 109 -8.91 16.16 -10.28
N GLY A 110 -9.79 15.39 -10.93
CA GLY A 110 -9.90 15.40 -12.38
C GLY A 110 -8.83 14.62 -13.14
N LEU A 111 -8.12 13.69 -12.47
CA LEU A 111 -7.16 12.80 -13.13
C LEU A 111 -7.87 11.77 -14.03
N GLY A 112 -9.10 11.37 -13.67
CA GLY A 112 -9.92 10.41 -14.40
C GLY A 112 -11.18 10.05 -13.65
N SER A 113 -11.88 8.98 -14.05
CA SER A 113 -13.15 8.55 -13.44
C SER A 113 -13.20 7.04 -13.23
N TYR A 114 -13.76 6.61 -12.09
CA TYR A 114 -14.12 5.22 -11.83
C TYR A 114 -15.59 4.92 -12.15
N GLU A 115 -16.33 5.89 -12.68
CA GLU A 115 -17.74 5.78 -13.07
C GLU A 115 -17.87 5.70 -14.60
N ASN A 116 -18.91 5.02 -15.08
CA ASN A 116 -19.27 4.93 -16.50
C ASN A 116 -18.10 4.49 -17.41
N ILE A 117 -17.31 3.51 -16.95
CA ILE A 117 -16.17 2.99 -17.69
C ILE A 117 -16.67 2.11 -18.84
N GLU A 118 -16.30 2.48 -20.07
CA GLU A 118 -16.45 1.62 -21.24
C GLU A 118 -15.26 0.65 -21.29
N ILE A 119 -15.54 -0.64 -21.41
CA ILE A 119 -14.53 -1.70 -21.47
C ILE A 119 -14.59 -2.34 -22.84
N ILE A 120 -13.47 -2.31 -23.55
CA ILE A 120 -13.30 -2.93 -24.86
C ILE A 120 -12.40 -4.16 -24.69
N GLY A 121 -12.85 -5.32 -25.13
CA GLY A 121 -12.12 -6.57 -25.04
C GLY A 121 -12.88 -7.63 -24.24
N GLU A 122 -12.16 -8.40 -23.43
CA GLU A 122 -12.73 -9.50 -22.66
C GLU A 122 -13.61 -9.00 -21.50
N ASP A 123 -14.60 -9.80 -21.11
CA ASP A 123 -15.43 -9.49 -19.94
C ASP A 123 -14.58 -9.56 -18.65
N VAL A 124 -14.57 -8.44 -17.91
CA VAL A 124 -13.84 -8.31 -16.64
C VAL A 124 -14.24 -9.38 -15.63
N LEU A 125 -15.50 -9.82 -15.63
CA LEU A 125 -15.98 -10.84 -14.71
C LEU A 125 -15.37 -12.20 -14.97
N SER A 126 -14.87 -12.46 -16.18
CA SER A 126 -14.13 -13.69 -16.50
C SER A 126 -12.79 -13.80 -15.76
N PHE A 127 -12.25 -12.65 -15.31
CA PHE A 127 -11.00 -12.55 -14.55
C PHE A 127 -11.22 -12.37 -13.04
N LEU A 128 -12.47 -12.51 -12.56
CA LEU A 128 -12.80 -12.29 -11.16
C LEU A 128 -12.15 -13.35 -10.26
N ASN A 129 -11.23 -12.92 -9.40
CA ASN A 129 -10.59 -13.74 -8.38
C ASN A 129 -10.95 -13.23 -6.97
N LYS A 130 -11.99 -13.82 -6.36
CA LYS A 130 -12.43 -13.45 -5.01
C LYS A 130 -11.49 -13.95 -3.90
N ASP A 131 -10.66 -14.96 -4.21
CA ASP A 131 -9.72 -15.55 -3.26
C ASP A 131 -8.39 -14.78 -3.21
N PHE A 132 -8.21 -13.81 -4.11
CA PHE A 132 -7.01 -12.96 -4.13
C PHE A 132 -6.79 -12.30 -2.76
N ASP A 133 -5.60 -12.54 -2.16
CA ASP A 133 -5.26 -12.02 -0.83
C ASP A 133 -4.98 -10.52 -0.85
N ILE A 134 -6.06 -9.74 -0.76
CA ILE A 134 -6.03 -8.28 -0.64
C ILE A 134 -7.04 -7.82 0.42
N PRO A 135 -6.66 -6.88 1.31
CA PRO A 135 -7.62 -6.34 2.26
C PRO A 135 -8.71 -5.52 1.54
N ARG A 136 -9.97 -5.92 1.70
CA ARG A 136 -11.16 -5.29 1.07
C ARG A 136 -11.83 -4.23 1.94
N ASP A 137 -11.35 -4.04 3.18
CA ASP A 137 -11.81 -2.96 4.06
C ASP A 137 -11.37 -1.58 3.52
N ALA A 138 -12.19 -0.56 3.78
CA ALA A 138 -11.83 0.81 3.40
C ALA A 138 -10.54 1.25 4.07
N VAL A 139 -9.71 1.98 3.32
CA VAL A 139 -8.54 2.64 3.91
C VAL A 139 -9.03 3.77 4.79
N LYS A 140 -8.71 3.75 6.08
CA LYS A 140 -9.14 4.80 7.01
C LYS A 140 -8.30 6.05 6.88
N GLN A 141 -8.98 7.20 6.87
CA GLN A 141 -8.34 8.48 7.04
C GLN A 141 -7.95 8.62 8.52
N THR A 142 -6.69 8.40 8.82
CA THR A 142 -6.15 8.64 10.17
C THR A 142 -5.66 10.08 10.25
N GLU A 143 -6.54 11.00 10.61
CA GLU A 143 -6.07 12.28 11.15
C GLU A 143 -5.38 12.00 12.48
N ARG A 144 -4.27 12.68 12.75
CA ARG A 144 -3.63 12.65 14.08
C ARG A 144 -4.59 13.25 15.10
N SER A 145 -5.50 12.45 15.61
CA SER A 145 -6.38 12.79 16.70
C SER A 145 -5.68 12.48 18.03
N LYS A 146 -6.07 13.17 19.10
CA LYS A 146 -5.66 12.86 20.49
C LYS A 146 -5.96 11.41 20.92
N PHE A 147 -6.70 10.65 20.11
CA PHE A 147 -6.94 9.20 20.24
C PHE A 147 -5.85 8.30 19.64
N ASP A 148 -4.70 8.83 19.29
CA ASP A 148 -3.58 8.07 18.68
C ASP A 148 -3.07 6.91 19.55
N LEU A 149 -3.31 6.98 20.87
CA LEU A 149 -2.98 5.88 21.78
C LEU A 149 -3.74 4.58 21.43
N LEU A 150 -4.98 4.67 20.95
CA LEU A 150 -5.80 3.51 20.55
C LEU A 150 -5.41 2.97 19.18
N ASN A 151 -4.92 3.83 18.27
CA ASN A 151 -4.51 3.45 16.92
C ASN A 151 -3.39 2.39 16.91
N LYS A 152 -2.49 2.40 17.89
CA LYS A 152 -1.42 1.40 18.01
C LYS A 152 -1.94 -0.03 18.24
N TYR A 153 -3.14 -0.17 18.81
CA TYR A 153 -3.76 -1.47 19.11
C TYR A 153 -4.73 -1.92 18.01
N VAL A 154 -5.18 -1.02 17.15
CA VAL A 154 -6.20 -1.29 16.14
C VAL A 154 -5.58 -1.38 14.72
N LEU A 155 -4.67 -0.46 14.37
CA LEU A 155 -4.13 -0.37 13.03
C LEU A 155 -3.14 -1.49 12.70
N ARG A 156 -3.17 -1.93 11.44
CA ARG A 156 -2.20 -2.86 10.87
C ARG A 156 -0.77 -2.35 11.08
N LYS A 157 0.13 -3.22 11.51
CA LYS A 157 1.52 -2.85 11.83
C LYS A 157 2.54 -3.84 11.27
N PRO A 158 3.74 -3.37 10.89
CA PRO A 158 4.83 -4.26 10.50
C PRO A 158 5.39 -4.99 11.72
N PHE A 159 5.93 -6.19 11.51
CA PHE A 159 6.66 -6.94 12.54
C PHE A 159 7.76 -7.79 11.89
N ILE A 160 8.80 -8.11 12.64
CA ILE A 160 9.93 -8.91 12.16
C ILE A 160 9.69 -10.38 12.52
N VAL A 161 9.82 -11.25 11.51
CA VAL A 161 9.89 -12.71 11.69
C VAL A 161 11.34 -13.04 12.07
N LYS A 162 11.56 -13.38 13.33
CA LYS A 162 12.89 -13.49 13.93
C LYS A 162 13.77 -14.52 13.23
N ASP A 163 13.21 -15.68 12.90
CA ASP A 163 13.92 -16.82 12.30
C ASP A 163 14.37 -16.55 10.85
N VAL A 164 13.73 -15.60 10.17
CA VAL A 164 14.07 -15.18 8.79
C VAL A 164 15.02 -13.99 8.79
N CYS A 165 15.07 -13.21 9.88
CA CYS A 165 15.82 -11.97 9.95
C CYS A 165 17.33 -12.19 10.00
N GLN A 166 18.05 -11.68 8.98
CA GLN A 166 19.52 -11.72 8.91
C GLN A 166 20.20 -10.54 9.62
N LYS A 167 19.46 -9.71 10.35
CA LYS A 167 19.99 -8.61 11.20
C LYS A 167 20.85 -7.60 10.44
N CYS A 168 20.65 -7.46 9.12
CA CYS A 168 21.46 -6.62 8.23
C CYS A 168 21.33 -5.10 8.48
N GLY A 169 20.30 -4.64 9.21
CA GLY A 169 20.12 -3.23 9.56
C GLY A 169 19.42 -2.36 8.50
N ILE A 170 19.22 -2.84 7.26
CA ILE A 170 18.60 -2.06 6.17
C ILE A 170 17.28 -1.45 6.60
N CYS A 171 16.44 -2.18 7.35
CA CYS A 171 15.15 -1.68 7.85
C CYS A 171 15.28 -0.49 8.82
N VAL A 172 16.39 -0.40 9.53
CA VAL A 172 16.71 0.75 10.41
C VAL A 172 17.11 1.95 9.55
N GLU A 173 17.98 1.74 8.57
CA GLU A 173 18.48 2.80 7.68
C GLU A 173 17.38 3.46 6.85
N VAL A 174 16.51 2.64 6.25
CA VAL A 174 15.42 3.12 5.38
C VAL A 174 14.23 3.71 6.13
N CYS A 175 14.21 3.65 7.45
CA CYS A 175 13.16 4.31 8.22
C CYS A 175 13.22 5.82 7.98
N PRO A 176 12.13 6.46 7.46
CA PRO A 176 12.18 7.85 7.02
C PRO A 176 12.13 8.87 8.16
N LEU A 177 11.95 8.40 9.39
CA LEU A 177 11.89 9.27 10.57
C LEU A 177 13.29 9.70 11.01
N GLU A 178 13.44 10.93 11.50
CA GLU A 178 14.67 11.42 12.13
C GLU A 178 15.01 10.55 13.33
N GLU A 179 14.08 10.42 14.27
CA GLU A 179 14.14 9.43 15.33
C GLU A 179 13.58 8.11 14.84
N LYS A 180 14.46 7.19 14.50
CA LYS A 180 14.09 5.89 13.91
C LYS A 180 13.11 5.12 14.78
N ALA A 181 12.06 4.58 14.15
CA ALA A 181 11.11 3.68 14.80
C ALA A 181 11.60 2.23 14.94
N LEU A 182 12.77 1.94 14.37
CA LEU A 182 13.47 0.66 14.54
C LEU A 182 14.89 0.94 15.02
N SER A 183 15.36 0.13 15.98
CA SER A 183 16.72 0.18 16.47
C SER A 183 17.18 -1.18 16.98
N PHE A 184 18.47 -1.40 16.95
CA PHE A 184 19.09 -2.52 17.66
C PHE A 184 19.17 -2.19 19.15
N LYS A 185 18.68 -3.10 20.02
CA LYS A 185 18.79 -2.93 21.46
C LYS A 185 20.26 -2.86 21.85
N ASN A 186 20.67 -1.79 22.52
CA ASN A 186 22.07 -1.54 22.94
C ASN A 186 23.10 -1.67 21.79
N ASN A 187 22.71 -1.36 20.54
CA ASN A 187 23.50 -1.57 19.33
C ASN A 187 23.91 -3.04 19.06
N ASP A 188 23.29 -3.99 19.74
CA ASP A 188 23.55 -5.42 19.57
C ASP A 188 22.93 -5.94 18.27
N LYS A 189 23.77 -6.20 17.27
CA LYS A 189 23.38 -6.76 15.98
C LYS A 189 23.27 -8.30 15.97
N THR A 190 23.41 -8.95 17.13
CA THR A 190 23.20 -10.41 17.22
C THR A 190 21.71 -10.76 17.28
N ILE A 191 20.86 -9.80 17.65
CA ILE A 191 19.40 -9.92 17.72
C ILE A 191 18.73 -9.02 16.67
N PRO A 192 17.50 -9.39 16.18
CA PRO A 192 16.75 -8.55 15.28
C PRO A 192 16.42 -7.16 15.88
N PRO A 193 16.34 -6.12 15.04
CA PRO A 193 15.93 -4.79 15.51
C PRO A 193 14.53 -4.83 16.13
N LEU A 194 14.27 -3.92 17.05
CA LEU A 194 12.98 -3.79 17.74
C LEU A 194 12.22 -2.57 17.23
N TYR A 195 10.89 -2.69 17.12
CA TYR A 195 10.01 -1.57 16.80
C TYR A 195 9.61 -0.78 18.03
N ASP A 196 9.77 0.55 17.94
CA ASP A 196 9.00 1.48 18.76
C ASP A 196 7.72 1.87 18.00
N TYR A 197 6.61 1.22 18.35
CA TYR A 197 5.32 1.48 17.71
C TYR A 197 4.68 2.83 18.09
N ASN A 198 5.22 3.54 19.07
CA ASN A 198 4.79 4.90 19.38
C ASN A 198 5.33 5.91 18.36
N LYS A 199 6.54 5.64 17.82
CA LYS A 199 7.17 6.43 16.76
C LYS A 199 6.75 5.98 15.35
N CYS A 200 6.44 4.69 15.17
CA CYS A 200 6.20 4.09 13.86
C CYS A 200 4.98 4.67 13.15
N ILE A 201 5.19 5.38 12.03
CA ILE A 201 4.15 5.97 11.19
C ILE A 201 3.47 4.95 10.24
N ARG A 202 3.89 3.69 10.24
CA ARG A 202 3.34 2.60 9.42
C ARG A 202 3.44 2.86 7.91
N CYS A 203 4.52 3.50 7.47
CA CYS A 203 4.81 3.70 6.04
C CYS A 203 5.20 2.42 5.30
N TYR A 204 5.60 1.39 6.02
CA TYR A 204 6.03 0.08 5.53
C TYR A 204 7.33 0.08 4.69
N CYS A 205 8.07 1.18 4.60
CA CYS A 205 9.36 1.23 3.88
C CYS A 205 10.33 0.13 4.33
N CYS A 206 10.36 -0.17 5.63
CA CYS A 206 11.18 -1.25 6.20
C CYS A 206 10.79 -2.64 5.67
N GLN A 207 9.49 -2.87 5.39
CA GLN A 207 8.98 -4.10 4.81
C GLN A 207 9.35 -4.18 3.33
N GLU A 208 9.15 -3.09 2.58
CA GLU A 208 9.45 -3.04 1.15
C GLU A 208 10.94 -3.26 0.87
N MET A 209 11.82 -2.72 1.70
CA MET A 209 13.26 -2.77 1.51
C MET A 209 13.94 -3.97 2.15
N CYS A 210 13.21 -4.85 2.82
CA CYS A 210 13.79 -6.05 3.43
C CYS A 210 14.16 -7.11 2.38
N PRO A 211 15.45 -7.37 2.09
CA PRO A 211 15.85 -8.31 1.04
C PRO A 211 15.53 -9.78 1.40
N TYR A 212 15.36 -10.06 2.69
CA TYR A 212 15.10 -11.41 3.20
C TYR A 212 13.62 -11.68 3.45
N LYS A 213 12.72 -10.78 3.06
CA LYS A 213 11.26 -10.89 3.31
C LYS A 213 10.89 -11.13 4.78
N ALA A 214 11.78 -10.75 5.70
CA ALA A 214 11.63 -10.98 7.14
C ALA A 214 10.61 -10.07 7.82
N ILE A 215 10.15 -9.01 7.15
CA ILE A 215 9.16 -8.08 7.71
C ILE A 215 7.81 -8.34 7.07
N LYS A 216 6.85 -8.71 7.92
CA LYS A 216 5.45 -8.94 7.54
C LYS A 216 4.55 -7.92 8.22
N THR A 217 3.30 -7.84 7.79
CA THR A 217 2.29 -6.97 8.39
C THR A 217 1.19 -7.78 9.05
N LYS A 218 0.68 -7.29 10.19
CA LYS A 218 -0.47 -7.92 10.88
C LYS A 218 -1.41 -6.88 11.46
N THR A 219 -2.70 -7.18 11.42
CA THR A 219 -3.71 -6.43 12.16
C THR A 219 -3.79 -7.00 13.58
N PRO A 220 -3.65 -6.18 14.63
CA PRO A 220 -3.83 -6.63 16.01
C PRO A 220 -5.21 -7.24 16.25
N VAL A 221 -5.35 -8.11 17.28
CA VAL A 221 -6.61 -8.80 17.57
C VAL A 221 -7.76 -7.81 17.79
N ILE A 222 -7.51 -6.74 18.57
CA ILE A 222 -8.50 -5.68 18.82
C ILE A 222 -8.92 -5.04 17.49
N GLY A 223 -7.95 -4.77 16.59
CA GLY A 223 -8.25 -4.24 15.26
C GLY A 223 -9.14 -5.19 14.44
N ARG A 224 -8.89 -6.50 14.49
CA ARG A 224 -9.74 -7.49 13.78
C ARG A 224 -11.17 -7.50 14.32
N ILE A 225 -11.36 -7.40 15.63
CA ILE A 225 -12.68 -7.33 16.25
C ILE A 225 -13.39 -6.05 15.84
N VAL A 226 -12.74 -4.89 15.96
CA VAL A 226 -13.29 -3.58 15.60
C VAL A 226 -13.67 -3.51 14.11
N TYR A 227 -12.84 -4.07 13.21
CA TYR A 227 -13.12 -4.12 11.78
C TYR A 227 -14.21 -5.17 11.45
N GLY A 228 -14.22 -6.31 12.13
CA GLY A 228 -15.21 -7.38 11.93
C GLY A 228 -16.62 -7.00 12.39
N LEU A 229 -16.73 -6.21 13.45
CA LEU A 229 -18.01 -5.75 13.99
C LEU A 229 -18.62 -4.56 13.20
N LYS A 230 -17.97 -4.07 12.14
CA LYS A 230 -18.41 -2.89 11.36
C LYS A 230 -18.79 -1.67 12.22
N LEU A 231 -18.16 -1.54 13.41
CA LEU A 231 -18.46 -0.49 14.40
C LEU A 231 -18.09 0.93 13.95
N PHE A 232 -17.44 1.06 12.80
CA PHE A 232 -17.15 2.33 12.17
C PHE A 232 -17.56 2.26 10.70
N LYS A 233 -18.80 2.64 10.42
CA LYS A 233 -19.26 3.05 9.10
C LYS A 233 -18.81 4.47 8.84
#